data_7614721f446bec135d2dde0f826f360c
#
_entry.id   7614721f446bec135d2dde0f826f360c
#
_cell.length_a   1.000
_cell.length_b   1.000
_cell.length_c   1.000
_cell.angle_alpha   90.00
_cell.angle_beta   90.00
_cell.angle_gamma   90.00
#
_symmetry.space_group_name_H-M   'P 1'
#
loop_
_entity.id
_entity.type
_entity.pdbx_description
1 polymer ?
#
loop_
_entity_poly.entity_id
_entity_poly.type
_entity_poly.pdbx_seq_one_letter_code
_entity_poly.pdbx_strand_id
1 'polypeptide(L)'
;LATIKKGDIQDIRSSGSKLLTQNDVANISTLKFPTRLIFIQTNLLEKELRQNLSLKNVSVSRQIFPFGLKVQVKTRTPIAYGERILNGEKISGFIDKDGIFINKQNVEEIDLSSLNIQIFGWKERFKETLSEILIARDNYEFEIVKITFSPNGFLTLEEKHLKKIFLGFNSNLINYQLQIINDLK
;
A
#
# COMPACT_ATOMS: atom_id res chain seq x y z
N LEU A 1 35.34 -16.77 -4.81
CA LEU A 1 33.99 -16.49 -4.32
C LEU A 1 33.27 -15.62 -5.36
N ALA A 2 32.19 -16.14 -5.93
CA ALA A 2 31.48 -15.49 -7.01
C ALA A 2 30.84 -14.16 -6.55
N THR A 3 31.04 -13.11 -7.36
CA THR A 3 30.47 -11.78 -7.15
C THR A 3 29.31 -11.58 -8.13
N ILE A 4 28.28 -10.88 -7.68
CA ILE A 4 27.16 -10.47 -8.53
C ILE A 4 27.28 -9.01 -8.95
N LYS A 5 26.82 -8.72 -10.16
CA LYS A 5 26.65 -7.39 -10.74
C LYS A 5 25.14 -7.06 -10.77
N LYS A 6 24.80 -5.83 -11.13
CA LYS A 6 23.38 -5.43 -11.29
C LYS A 6 22.59 -6.36 -12.22
N GLY A 7 23.20 -6.81 -13.33
CA GLY A 7 22.61 -7.70 -14.30
C GLY A 7 22.35 -9.14 -13.80
N ASP A 8 22.93 -9.51 -12.65
CA ASP A 8 22.74 -10.83 -12.03
C ASP A 8 21.53 -10.86 -11.06
N ILE A 9 20.77 -9.76 -10.97
CA ILE A 9 19.43 -9.77 -10.38
C ILE A 9 18.50 -10.37 -11.44
N GLN A 10 18.26 -11.66 -11.34
CA GLN A 10 17.51 -12.41 -12.34
C GLN A 10 16.13 -12.81 -11.80
N ASP A 11 15.26 -13.26 -12.72
CA ASP A 11 13.95 -13.81 -12.40
C ASP A 11 13.11 -12.90 -11.49
N ILE A 12 13.04 -11.60 -11.84
CA ILE A 12 12.13 -10.68 -11.16
C ILE A 12 10.71 -11.01 -11.60
N ARG A 13 9.95 -11.61 -10.69
CA ARG A 13 8.53 -11.89 -10.90
C ARG A 13 7.72 -10.87 -10.12
N SER A 14 7.12 -9.94 -10.82
CA SER A 14 6.21 -8.98 -10.20
C SER A 14 4.77 -9.23 -10.64
N SER A 15 3.85 -9.05 -9.72
CA SER A 15 2.41 -9.10 -9.97
C SER A 15 1.71 -7.95 -9.27
N GLY A 16 0.65 -7.42 -9.87
CA GLY A 16 -0.12 -6.28 -9.37
C GLY A 16 0.00 -5.05 -10.27
N SER A 17 -0.10 -3.88 -9.68
CA SER A 17 -0.24 -2.61 -10.38
C SER A 17 1.05 -1.99 -10.93
N LYS A 18 2.20 -2.59 -10.67
CA LYS A 18 3.48 -2.14 -11.20
C LYS A 18 4.43 -3.30 -11.44
N LEU A 19 5.04 -3.33 -12.63
CA LEU A 19 6.13 -4.26 -12.95
C LEU A 19 7.45 -3.66 -12.49
N LEU A 20 8.23 -4.42 -11.71
CA LEU A 20 9.55 -4.00 -11.24
C LEU A 20 10.64 -4.49 -12.16
N THR A 21 11.61 -3.61 -12.39
CA THR A 21 12.80 -3.91 -13.18
C THR A 21 14.01 -4.19 -12.30
N GLN A 22 15.09 -4.73 -12.89
CA GLN A 22 16.37 -4.90 -12.21
C GLN A 22 16.92 -3.56 -11.67
N ASN A 23 16.73 -2.48 -12.43
CA ASN A 23 17.17 -1.14 -12.03
C ASN A 23 16.40 -0.64 -10.81
N ASP A 24 15.10 -0.90 -10.71
CA ASP A 24 14.29 -0.50 -9.54
C ASP A 24 14.83 -1.20 -8.28
N VAL A 25 15.07 -2.50 -8.35
CA VAL A 25 15.63 -3.27 -7.22
C VAL A 25 17.04 -2.76 -6.85
N ALA A 26 17.88 -2.52 -7.86
CA ALA A 26 19.26 -2.07 -7.62
C ALA A 26 19.35 -0.64 -7.07
N ASN A 27 18.48 0.27 -7.51
CA ASN A 27 18.54 1.69 -7.10
C ASN A 27 17.91 1.93 -5.72
N ILE A 28 16.96 1.10 -5.32
CA ILE A 28 16.25 1.24 -4.05
C ILE A 28 16.98 0.53 -2.92
N SER A 29 17.74 -0.53 -3.25
CA SER A 29 18.52 -1.25 -2.27
C SER A 29 19.79 -0.51 -1.87
N THR A 30 20.22 -0.69 -0.63
CA THR A 30 21.55 -0.25 -0.14
C THR A 30 22.69 -1.10 -0.69
N LEU A 31 22.40 -2.05 -1.59
CA LEU A 31 23.40 -2.94 -2.19
C LEU A 31 24.37 -2.16 -3.08
N LYS A 32 25.65 -2.27 -2.74
CA LYS A 32 26.75 -1.75 -3.58
C LYS A 32 27.24 -2.86 -4.50
N PHE A 33 27.13 -2.65 -5.80
CA PHE A 33 27.64 -3.58 -6.79
C PHE A 33 29.05 -3.19 -7.28
N PRO A 34 29.95 -4.17 -7.55
CA PRO A 34 29.76 -5.61 -7.40
C PRO A 34 29.85 -6.07 -5.92
N THR A 35 29.10 -7.10 -5.56
CA THR A 35 29.11 -7.68 -4.21
C THR A 35 29.11 -9.22 -4.27
N ARG A 36 29.60 -9.86 -3.21
CA ARG A 36 29.60 -11.33 -3.13
C ARG A 36 28.21 -11.80 -2.72
N LEU A 37 27.66 -12.77 -3.46
CA LEU A 37 26.31 -13.28 -3.24
C LEU A 37 26.07 -13.76 -1.79
N ILE A 38 27.09 -14.37 -1.19
CA ILE A 38 27.00 -14.92 0.17
C ILE A 38 26.83 -13.84 1.25
N PHE A 39 27.30 -12.60 1.01
CA PHE A 39 27.20 -11.51 1.97
C PHE A 39 25.90 -10.68 1.85
N ILE A 40 25.07 -10.97 0.84
CA ILE A 40 23.80 -10.26 0.71
C ILE A 40 22.83 -10.74 1.78
N GLN A 41 22.39 -9.82 2.62
CA GLN A 41 21.36 -10.09 3.61
C GLN A 41 19.97 -9.99 2.93
N THR A 42 19.44 -11.12 2.49
CA THR A 42 18.17 -11.17 1.74
C THR A 42 17.00 -10.59 2.54
N ASN A 43 16.94 -10.85 3.85
CA ASN A 43 15.89 -10.32 4.73
C ASN A 43 15.95 -8.78 4.84
N LEU A 44 17.14 -8.19 4.85
CA LEU A 44 17.30 -6.74 4.86
C LEU A 44 16.84 -6.15 3.53
N LEU A 45 17.22 -6.76 2.42
CA LEU A 45 16.82 -6.36 1.09
C LEU A 45 15.30 -6.45 0.92
N GLU A 46 14.66 -7.51 1.40
CA GLU A 46 13.21 -7.65 1.41
C GLU A 46 12.52 -6.49 2.17
N LYS A 47 13.05 -6.15 3.35
CA LYS A 47 12.53 -5.05 4.16
C LYS A 47 12.66 -3.70 3.44
N GLU A 48 13.82 -3.41 2.85
CA GLU A 48 14.08 -2.18 2.09
C GLU A 48 13.13 -2.06 0.89
N LEU A 49 13.03 -3.10 0.08
CA LEU A 49 12.13 -3.13 -1.07
C LEU A 49 10.66 -2.94 -0.65
N ARG A 50 10.24 -3.63 0.41
CA ARG A 50 8.86 -3.53 0.91
C ARG A 50 8.51 -2.13 1.38
N GLN A 51 9.43 -1.47 2.11
CA GLN A 51 9.20 -0.13 2.65
C GLN A 51 9.24 0.95 1.56
N ASN A 52 10.28 0.94 0.72
CA ASN A 52 10.50 2.02 -0.25
C ASN A 52 9.52 1.96 -1.44
N LEU A 53 9.06 0.77 -1.82
CA LEU A 53 8.12 0.57 -2.91
C LEU A 53 6.68 0.32 -2.46
N SER A 54 6.41 0.37 -1.16
CA SER A 54 5.08 0.07 -0.60
C SER A 54 4.53 -1.27 -1.12
N LEU A 55 5.39 -2.32 -1.17
CA LEU A 55 5.01 -3.61 -1.72
C LEU A 55 4.12 -4.39 -0.74
N LYS A 56 3.19 -5.18 -1.28
CA LYS A 56 2.35 -6.06 -0.47
C LYS A 56 3.14 -7.27 0.03
N ASN A 57 3.94 -7.88 -0.85
CA ASN A 57 4.80 -9.00 -0.50
C ASN A 57 6.11 -8.93 -1.27
N VAL A 58 7.19 -9.37 -0.64
CA VAL A 58 8.53 -9.46 -1.23
C VAL A 58 9.18 -10.74 -0.73
N SER A 59 9.81 -11.46 -1.63
CA SER A 59 10.69 -12.58 -1.32
C SER A 59 11.95 -12.48 -2.15
N VAL A 60 13.10 -12.54 -1.50
CA VAL A 60 14.41 -12.50 -2.11
C VAL A 60 15.18 -13.77 -1.75
N SER A 61 15.64 -14.50 -2.74
CA SER A 61 16.45 -15.71 -2.55
C SER A 61 17.73 -15.66 -3.36
N ARG A 62 18.78 -16.27 -2.81
CA ARG A 62 20.02 -16.48 -3.54
C ARG A 62 19.85 -17.66 -4.47
N GLN A 63 20.34 -17.52 -5.70
CA GLN A 63 20.26 -18.53 -6.72
C GLN A 63 21.66 -18.97 -7.12
N ILE A 64 21.89 -20.28 -7.16
CA ILE A 64 23.18 -20.85 -7.59
C ILE A 64 23.16 -21.06 -9.09
N PHE A 65 22.00 -21.45 -9.64
CA PHE A 65 21.82 -21.67 -11.06
C PHE A 65 20.43 -21.22 -11.55
N PRO A 66 20.37 -20.23 -12.46
CA PRO A 66 21.48 -19.35 -12.84
C PRO A 66 21.96 -18.55 -11.63
N PHE A 67 23.27 -18.21 -11.64
CA PHE A 67 23.88 -17.52 -10.50
C PHE A 67 23.34 -16.09 -10.35
N GLY A 68 22.84 -15.73 -9.15
CA GLY A 68 22.29 -14.40 -8.91
C GLY A 68 21.28 -14.31 -7.76
N LEU A 69 20.42 -13.31 -7.84
CA LEU A 69 19.29 -13.12 -6.93
C LEU A 69 17.97 -13.36 -7.69
N LYS A 70 17.10 -14.14 -7.07
CA LYS A 70 15.71 -14.25 -7.47
C LYS A 70 14.85 -13.35 -6.59
N VAL A 71 14.08 -12.47 -7.22
CA VAL A 71 13.22 -11.50 -6.53
C VAL A 71 11.77 -11.72 -6.97
N GLN A 72 10.91 -12.03 -6.02
CA GLN A 72 9.48 -12.16 -6.24
C GLN A 72 8.75 -11.07 -5.47
N VAL A 73 7.93 -10.30 -6.13
CA VAL A 73 7.20 -9.19 -5.52
C VAL A 73 5.73 -9.23 -5.90
N LYS A 74 4.90 -8.80 -4.96
CA LYS A 74 3.50 -8.47 -5.21
C LYS A 74 3.29 -7.01 -4.86
N THR A 75 2.91 -6.21 -5.84
CA THR A 75 2.58 -4.81 -5.63
C THR A 75 1.16 -4.68 -5.05
N ARG A 76 0.86 -3.53 -4.46
CA ARG A 76 -0.48 -3.24 -3.93
C ARG A 76 -1.39 -2.78 -5.05
N THR A 77 -2.67 -3.14 -4.95
CA THR A 77 -3.70 -2.68 -5.88
C THR A 77 -4.46 -1.54 -5.23
N PRO A 78 -4.44 -0.34 -5.79
CA PRO A 78 -5.23 0.78 -5.32
C PRO A 78 -6.73 0.50 -5.41
N ILE A 79 -7.49 1.00 -4.42
CA ILE A 79 -8.95 0.97 -4.40
C ILE A 79 -9.56 2.35 -4.13
N ALA A 80 -8.74 3.31 -3.70
CA ALA A 80 -9.16 4.67 -3.40
C ALA A 80 -8.06 5.68 -3.68
N TYR A 81 -8.45 6.94 -3.95
CA TYR A 81 -7.54 8.09 -3.88
C TYR A 81 -7.25 8.42 -2.42
N GLY A 82 -6.00 8.76 -2.11
CA GLY A 82 -5.56 9.13 -0.78
C GLY A 82 -4.85 10.47 -0.75
N GLU A 83 -5.09 11.26 0.31
CA GLU A 83 -4.30 12.44 0.63
C GLU A 83 -3.77 12.32 2.06
N ARG A 84 -2.48 12.62 2.25
CA ARG A 84 -1.85 12.72 3.56
C ARG A 84 -1.05 14.02 3.67
N ILE A 85 -0.80 14.44 4.91
CA ILE A 85 0.11 15.55 5.19
C ILE A 85 1.42 14.97 5.71
N LEU A 86 2.53 15.29 5.06
CA LEU A 86 3.87 14.93 5.47
C LEU A 86 4.72 16.21 5.50
N ASN A 87 5.32 16.52 6.64
CA ASN A 87 6.14 17.74 6.84
C ASN A 87 5.42 19.06 6.46
N GLY A 88 4.10 19.13 6.66
CA GLY A 88 3.28 20.28 6.30
C GLY A 88 2.80 20.33 4.85
N GLU A 89 3.31 19.46 3.98
CA GLU A 89 2.92 19.38 2.59
C GLU A 89 1.83 18.32 2.35
N LYS A 90 0.91 18.62 1.45
CA LYS A 90 -0.10 17.67 0.99
C LYS A 90 0.48 16.75 -0.06
N ILE A 91 0.44 15.47 0.22
CA ILE A 91 0.90 14.42 -0.70
C ILE A 91 -0.31 13.61 -1.15
N SER A 92 -0.54 13.59 -2.44
CA SER A 92 -1.56 12.76 -3.08
C SER A 92 -0.98 11.40 -3.46
N GLY A 93 -1.79 10.37 -3.34
CA GLY A 93 -1.45 9.00 -3.68
C GLY A 93 -2.70 8.13 -3.75
N PHE A 94 -2.53 6.87 -3.45
CA PHE A 94 -3.61 5.88 -3.46
C PHE A 94 -3.63 5.11 -2.14
N ILE A 95 -4.72 4.40 -1.90
CA ILE A 95 -4.87 3.54 -0.74
C ILE A 95 -5.37 2.17 -1.21
N ASP A 96 -4.79 1.11 -0.65
CA ASP A 96 -5.23 -0.26 -0.91
C ASP A 96 -6.30 -0.72 0.11
N LYS A 97 -6.80 -1.94 -0.09
CA LYS A 97 -7.80 -2.54 0.79
C LYS A 97 -7.33 -2.78 2.23
N ASP A 98 -6.01 -2.83 2.45
CA ASP A 98 -5.41 -3.01 3.78
C ASP A 98 -5.22 -1.63 4.48
N GLY A 99 -5.75 -0.53 3.91
CA GLY A 99 -5.63 0.83 4.43
C GLY A 99 -4.23 1.46 4.25
N ILE A 100 -3.37 0.86 3.45
CA ILE A 100 -1.98 1.31 3.24
C ILE A 100 -1.92 2.39 2.16
N PHE A 101 -1.22 3.48 2.47
CA PHE A 101 -0.94 4.55 1.51
C PHE A 101 0.13 4.12 0.50
N ILE A 102 -0.16 4.29 -0.78
CA ILE A 102 0.73 4.00 -1.90
C ILE A 102 1.09 5.32 -2.57
N ASN A 103 2.38 5.63 -2.66
CA ASN A 103 2.82 6.82 -3.38
C ASN A 103 2.46 6.71 -4.87
N LYS A 104 2.05 7.82 -5.48
CA LYS A 104 1.62 7.86 -6.88
C LYS A 104 2.65 7.28 -7.85
N GLN A 105 3.93 7.51 -7.61
CA GLN A 105 5.04 6.98 -8.42
C GLN A 105 5.20 5.45 -8.37
N ASN A 106 4.58 4.79 -7.39
CA ASN A 106 4.64 3.34 -7.21
C ASN A 106 3.45 2.61 -7.86
N VAL A 107 2.67 3.33 -8.65
CA VAL A 107 1.51 2.79 -9.37
C VAL A 107 1.70 3.10 -10.84
N GLU A 108 1.66 2.09 -11.68
CA GLU A 108 1.60 2.23 -13.14
C GLU A 108 0.15 2.35 -13.59
N GLU A 109 -0.06 2.58 -14.89
CA GLU A 109 -1.36 2.81 -15.50
C GLU A 109 -2.45 1.87 -14.97
N ILE A 110 -3.27 2.42 -14.09
CA ILE A 110 -4.51 1.79 -13.64
C ILE A 110 -5.64 2.58 -14.27
N ASP A 111 -6.70 1.90 -14.59
CA ASP A 111 -7.97 2.56 -14.86
C ASP A 111 -8.45 3.29 -13.60
N LEU A 112 -8.00 4.54 -13.46
CA LEU A 112 -8.32 5.40 -12.32
C LEU A 112 -9.82 5.75 -12.28
N SER A 113 -10.56 5.52 -13.36
CA SER A 113 -12.01 5.75 -13.41
C SER A 113 -12.79 4.80 -12.50
N SER A 114 -12.19 3.67 -12.15
CA SER A 114 -12.77 2.70 -11.21
C SER A 114 -12.62 3.11 -9.73
N LEU A 115 -11.78 4.11 -9.44
CA LEU A 115 -11.52 4.57 -8.07
C LEU A 115 -12.55 5.63 -7.64
N ASN A 116 -13.63 5.21 -7.03
CA ASN A 116 -14.73 6.09 -6.65
C ASN A 116 -14.61 6.67 -5.23
N ILE A 117 -13.62 6.25 -4.44
CA ILE A 117 -13.46 6.65 -3.04
C ILE A 117 -12.32 7.66 -2.91
N GLN A 118 -12.55 8.71 -2.12
CA GLN A 118 -11.55 9.70 -1.74
C GLN A 118 -11.29 9.63 -0.22
N ILE A 119 -10.02 9.57 0.18
CA ILE A 119 -9.60 9.46 1.58
C ILE A 119 -8.69 10.63 1.94
N PHE A 120 -9.11 11.46 2.88
CA PHE A 120 -8.41 12.65 3.32
C PHE A 120 -7.87 12.50 4.74
N GLY A 121 -6.71 13.12 5.00
CA GLY A 121 -6.10 13.16 6.31
C GLY A 121 -5.54 11.82 6.77
N TRP A 122 -5.17 10.94 5.83
CA TRP A 122 -4.58 9.64 6.13
C TRP A 122 -3.31 9.79 6.99
N LYS A 123 -3.21 8.94 8.01
CA LYS A 123 -2.02 8.75 8.85
C LYS A 123 -1.85 7.26 9.12
N GLU A 124 -0.62 6.82 9.36
CA GLU A 124 -0.33 5.40 9.64
C GLU A 124 -1.18 4.84 10.79
N ARG A 125 -1.42 5.63 11.83
CA ARG A 125 -2.27 5.25 12.97
C ARG A 125 -3.73 4.96 12.62
N PHE A 126 -4.21 5.40 11.46
CA PHE A 126 -5.60 5.19 11.01
C PHE A 126 -5.75 4.01 10.06
N LYS A 127 -4.66 3.33 9.75
CA LYS A 127 -4.62 2.24 8.80
C LYS A 127 -5.61 1.12 9.14
N GLU A 128 -5.60 0.65 10.40
CA GLU A 128 -6.48 -0.45 10.84
C GLU A 128 -7.94 -0.03 10.76
N THR A 129 -8.29 1.13 11.32
CA THR A 129 -9.64 1.70 11.23
C THR A 129 -10.12 1.84 9.79
N LEU A 130 -9.25 2.30 8.90
CA LEU A 130 -9.58 2.44 7.48
C LEU A 130 -9.81 1.08 6.81
N SER A 131 -8.97 0.09 7.12
CA SER A 131 -9.16 -1.27 6.61
C SER A 131 -10.50 -1.87 7.06
N GLU A 132 -10.90 -1.68 8.31
CA GLU A 132 -12.22 -2.10 8.83
C GLU A 132 -13.38 -1.45 8.08
N ILE A 133 -13.29 -0.13 7.81
CA ILE A 133 -14.32 0.58 7.03
C ILE A 133 -14.41 0.03 5.60
N LEU A 134 -13.27 -0.22 4.96
CA LEU A 134 -13.23 -0.73 3.60
C LEU A 134 -13.75 -2.17 3.51
N ILE A 135 -13.49 -2.99 4.52
CA ILE A 135 -14.07 -4.34 4.63
C ILE A 135 -15.58 -4.26 4.86
N ALA A 136 -16.04 -3.39 5.77
CA ALA A 136 -17.45 -3.21 6.04
C ALA A 136 -18.21 -2.67 4.82
N ARG A 137 -17.59 -1.77 4.03
CA ARG A 137 -18.14 -1.32 2.75
C ARG A 137 -18.48 -2.49 1.84
N ASP A 138 -17.54 -3.42 1.69
CA ASP A 138 -17.73 -4.57 0.81
C ASP A 138 -18.77 -5.56 1.37
N ASN A 139 -18.82 -5.73 2.70
CA ASN A 139 -19.77 -6.64 3.37
C ASN A 139 -21.21 -6.12 3.39
N TYR A 140 -21.39 -4.81 3.54
CA TYR A 140 -22.70 -4.16 3.67
C TYR A 140 -23.12 -3.39 2.42
N GLU A 141 -22.36 -3.50 1.34
CA GLU A 141 -22.63 -2.81 0.06
C GLU A 141 -22.80 -1.29 0.22
N PHE A 142 -21.97 -0.66 1.09
CA PHE A 142 -21.99 0.79 1.23
C PHE A 142 -21.40 1.47 0.00
N GLU A 143 -22.12 2.45 -0.54
CA GLU A 143 -21.57 3.34 -1.58
C GLU A 143 -20.81 4.52 -0.96
N ILE A 144 -19.69 4.23 -0.26
CA ILE A 144 -18.83 5.25 0.34
C ILE A 144 -18.11 6.01 -0.78
N VAL A 145 -18.27 7.32 -0.82
CA VAL A 145 -17.59 8.21 -1.78
C VAL A 145 -16.43 8.97 -1.16
N LYS A 146 -16.47 9.20 0.17
CA LYS A 146 -15.40 9.93 0.85
C LYS A 146 -15.25 9.52 2.31
N ILE A 147 -13.99 9.46 2.75
CA ILE A 147 -13.60 9.21 4.13
C ILE A 147 -12.67 10.35 4.56
N THR A 148 -12.95 10.99 5.69
CA THR A 148 -12.15 12.09 6.18
C THR A 148 -11.71 11.84 7.63
N PHE A 149 -10.41 11.83 7.85
CA PHE A 149 -9.78 11.85 9.17
C PHE A 149 -9.33 13.28 9.48
N SER A 150 -9.96 13.91 10.46
CA SER A 150 -9.53 15.22 10.92
C SER A 150 -8.21 15.13 11.70
N PRO A 151 -7.44 16.23 11.83
CA PRO A 151 -6.17 16.25 12.57
C PRO A 151 -6.27 15.72 14.00
N ASN A 152 -7.39 15.96 14.67
CA ASN A 152 -7.72 15.49 16.02
C ASN A 152 -8.20 14.02 16.06
N GLY A 153 -8.35 13.35 14.92
CA GLY A 153 -8.78 11.94 14.82
C GLY A 153 -10.27 11.73 14.62
N PHE A 154 -11.06 12.82 14.49
CA PHE A 154 -12.49 12.70 14.20
C PHE A 154 -12.70 12.12 12.80
N LEU A 155 -13.54 11.10 12.70
CA LEU A 155 -13.82 10.36 11.47
C LEU A 155 -15.20 10.72 10.93
N THR A 156 -15.23 11.01 9.63
CA THR A 156 -16.46 11.30 8.90
C THR A 156 -16.48 10.46 7.61
N LEU A 157 -17.62 9.87 7.30
CA LEU A 157 -17.90 9.21 6.03
C LEU A 157 -18.91 10.04 5.23
N GLU A 158 -18.77 10.04 3.91
CA GLU A 158 -19.81 10.48 2.98
C GLU A 158 -20.24 9.27 2.17
N GLU A 159 -21.50 8.89 2.34
CA GLU A 159 -22.15 7.79 1.63
C GLU A 159 -23.19 8.38 0.67
N LYS A 160 -23.37 7.76 -0.49
CA LYS A 160 -24.16 8.30 -1.58
C LYS A 160 -25.63 8.57 -1.21
N HIS A 161 -26.23 7.68 -0.42
CA HIS A 161 -27.64 7.75 -0.04
C HIS A 161 -27.85 8.42 1.32
N LEU A 162 -27.03 8.08 2.32
CA LEU A 162 -27.12 8.59 3.68
C LEU A 162 -26.41 9.94 3.88
N LYS A 163 -25.73 10.45 2.82
CA LYS A 163 -24.96 11.68 2.84
C LYS A 163 -23.80 11.61 3.84
N LYS A 164 -23.79 12.45 4.87
CA LYS A 164 -22.67 12.62 5.79
C LYS A 164 -22.93 11.92 7.12
N ILE A 165 -22.02 11.02 7.49
CA ILE A 165 -22.09 10.20 8.70
C ILE A 165 -20.89 10.54 9.59
N PHE A 166 -21.15 10.82 10.87
CA PHE A 166 -20.14 11.18 11.86
C PHE A 166 -19.89 9.98 12.79
N LEU A 167 -18.71 9.37 12.71
CA LEU A 167 -18.32 8.20 13.49
C LEU A 167 -17.55 8.56 14.78
N GLY A 168 -17.11 9.82 14.90
CA GLY A 168 -16.40 10.28 16.10
C GLY A 168 -14.93 9.88 16.15
N PHE A 169 -14.42 9.59 17.37
CA PHE A 169 -12.98 9.36 17.62
C PHE A 169 -12.64 7.94 18.02
N ASN A 170 -13.64 7.12 18.35
CA ASN A 170 -13.41 5.81 18.95
C ASN A 170 -13.38 4.71 17.89
N SER A 171 -12.16 4.31 17.52
CA SER A 171 -11.97 3.24 16.54
C SER A 171 -12.59 1.89 16.95
N ASN A 172 -12.64 1.59 18.26
CA ASN A 172 -13.20 0.33 18.76
C ASN A 172 -14.71 0.17 18.53
N LEU A 173 -15.41 1.28 18.28
CA LEU A 173 -16.86 1.27 18.03
C LEU A 173 -17.23 1.26 16.56
N ILE A 174 -16.27 1.38 15.65
CA ILE A 174 -16.52 1.57 14.22
C ILE A 174 -17.35 0.43 13.64
N ASN A 175 -16.96 -0.81 13.88
CA ASN A 175 -17.70 -1.96 13.37
C ASN A 175 -19.16 -1.99 13.86
N TYR A 176 -19.37 -1.69 15.12
CA TYR A 176 -20.74 -1.59 15.68
C TYR A 176 -21.54 -0.43 15.06
N GLN A 177 -20.90 0.75 14.90
CA GLN A 177 -21.55 1.89 14.25
C GLN A 177 -21.90 1.60 12.78
N LEU A 178 -21.00 0.95 12.04
CA LEU A 178 -21.27 0.55 10.66
C LEU A 178 -22.39 -0.48 10.54
N GLN A 179 -22.50 -1.39 11.50
CA GLN A 179 -23.63 -2.32 11.58
C GLN A 179 -24.96 -1.58 11.78
N ILE A 180 -25.02 -0.64 12.74
CA ILE A 180 -26.20 0.20 12.96
C ILE A 180 -26.60 0.96 11.68
N ILE A 181 -25.61 1.53 10.99
CA ILE A 181 -25.85 2.26 9.74
C ILE A 181 -26.44 1.35 8.68
N ASN A 182 -25.96 0.10 8.60
CA ASN A 182 -26.54 -0.89 7.70
C ASN A 182 -28.00 -1.22 8.03
N ASP A 183 -28.32 -1.34 9.31
CA ASP A 183 -29.67 -1.65 9.77
C ASP A 183 -30.67 -0.49 9.56
N LEU A 184 -30.14 0.74 9.36
CA LEU A 184 -30.94 1.95 9.07
C LEU A 184 -31.13 2.22 7.57
N LYS A 185 -30.47 1.47 6.70
CA LYS A 185 -30.51 1.61 5.24
C LYS A 185 -31.68 0.86 4.62
#